data_b561f752ebf054ef6c15f8a428654005
#
_entry.id   b561f752ebf054ef6c15f8a428654005
#
_cell.length_a   1.000
_cell.length_b   1.000
_cell.length_c   1.000
_cell.angle_alpha   90.00
_cell.angle_beta   90.00
_cell.angle_gamma   90.00
#
_symmetry.space_group_name_H-M   'P 1'
#
loop_
_entity.id
_entity.type
_entity.pdbx_description
1 polymer ?
#
loop_
_entity_poly.entity_id
_entity_poly.type
_entity_poly.pdbx_seq_one_letter_code
_entity_poly.pdbx_strand_id
1 'polypeptide(L)'
;ESEELAEAFSGKHWKDVSEEMTHHYRINLPRFTPEAFRYYLPAFLTTSLRTTIDSPYYGGVDEQIFLNLMPPEDDIERKNFALLVQGFSEMQVNVIRKYLRLFLVTNPYYQKLYGRKVEEFWKLDD
;
A
#
# COMPACT_ATOMS: atom_id res chain seq x y z
N GLU A 1 -16.57 11.56 -4.64
CA GLU A 1 -15.45 10.65 -4.77
C GLU A 1 -15.51 9.50 -3.78
N SER A 2 -15.79 9.81 -2.50
CA SER A 2 -15.92 8.77 -1.50
C SER A 2 -17.05 7.81 -1.82
N GLU A 3 -18.13 8.35 -2.40
CA GLU A 3 -19.27 7.53 -2.80
C GLU A 3 -18.93 6.60 -3.96
N GLU A 4 -18.17 7.10 -4.93
CA GLU A 4 -17.74 6.31 -6.08
C GLU A 4 -16.83 5.16 -5.60
N LEU A 5 -15.91 5.48 -4.70
CA LEU A 5 -15.00 4.49 -4.14
C LEU A 5 -15.76 3.42 -3.38
N ALA A 6 -16.71 3.85 -2.54
CA ALA A 6 -17.54 2.92 -1.76
C ALA A 6 -18.35 2.00 -2.68
N GLU A 7 -18.94 2.56 -3.74
CA GLU A 7 -19.69 1.75 -4.70
C GLU A 7 -18.83 0.70 -5.39
N ALA A 8 -17.61 1.11 -5.79
CA ALA A 8 -16.73 0.21 -6.51
C ALA A 8 -16.29 -0.98 -5.67
N PHE A 9 -16.05 -0.77 -4.37
CA PHE A 9 -15.49 -1.80 -3.52
C PHE A 9 -16.48 -2.46 -2.57
N SER A 10 -17.63 -1.85 -2.33
CA SER A 10 -18.60 -2.37 -1.37
C SER A 10 -18.98 -3.82 -1.66
N GLY A 11 -18.87 -4.68 -0.65
CA GLY A 11 -19.24 -6.08 -0.77
C GLY A 11 -18.30 -6.93 -1.63
N LYS A 12 -17.26 -6.34 -2.19
CA LYS A 12 -16.33 -7.06 -3.05
C LYS A 12 -15.24 -7.72 -2.22
N HIS A 13 -14.99 -9.01 -2.47
CA HIS A 13 -13.89 -9.71 -1.83
C HIS A 13 -12.58 -9.22 -2.44
N TRP A 14 -11.52 -9.09 -1.63
CA TRP A 14 -10.27 -8.52 -2.11
C TRP A 14 -9.67 -9.33 -3.28
N LYS A 15 -9.90 -10.64 -3.32
CA LYS A 15 -9.40 -11.49 -4.41
C LYS A 15 -10.08 -11.21 -5.74
N ASP A 16 -11.25 -10.58 -5.69
CA ASP A 16 -12.03 -10.26 -6.89
C ASP A 16 -11.71 -8.87 -7.43
N VAL A 17 -10.82 -8.15 -6.79
CA VAL A 17 -10.38 -6.83 -7.25
C VAL A 17 -9.39 -7.03 -8.39
N SER A 18 -9.70 -6.47 -9.56
CA SER A 18 -8.90 -6.65 -10.77
C SER A 18 -7.71 -5.71 -10.86
N GLU A 19 -6.79 -5.99 -11.80
CA GLU A 19 -5.69 -5.08 -12.10
C GLU A 19 -6.21 -3.71 -12.52
N GLU A 20 -7.26 -3.70 -13.32
CA GLU A 20 -7.88 -2.45 -13.80
C GLU A 20 -8.36 -1.61 -12.62
N MET A 21 -9.04 -2.23 -11.65
CA MET A 21 -9.52 -1.52 -10.47
C MET A 21 -8.39 -0.95 -9.62
N THR A 22 -7.36 -1.76 -9.37
CA THR A 22 -6.24 -1.28 -8.55
C THR A 22 -5.50 -0.14 -9.24
N HIS A 23 -5.34 -0.21 -10.56
CA HIS A 23 -4.71 0.87 -11.31
C HIS A 23 -5.58 2.13 -11.28
N HIS A 24 -6.88 1.96 -11.52
CA HIS A 24 -7.81 3.09 -11.56
C HIS A 24 -7.89 3.82 -10.22
N TYR A 25 -7.92 3.07 -9.11
CA TYR A 25 -8.08 3.67 -7.78
C TYR A 25 -6.79 3.81 -6.99
N ARG A 26 -5.62 3.66 -7.64
CA ARG A 26 -4.33 3.71 -6.94
C ARG A 26 -4.11 5.01 -6.16
N ILE A 27 -4.56 6.12 -6.70
CA ILE A 27 -4.38 7.42 -6.03
C ILE A 27 -5.41 7.66 -4.94
N ASN A 28 -6.41 6.79 -4.83
CA ASN A 28 -7.46 6.92 -3.82
C ASN A 28 -7.18 6.11 -2.56
N LEU A 29 -6.03 5.43 -2.48
CA LEU A 29 -5.66 4.66 -1.28
C LEU A 29 -5.79 5.46 0.01
N PRO A 30 -5.37 6.74 0.08
CA PRO A 30 -5.51 7.50 1.32
C PRO A 30 -6.94 7.77 1.74
N ARG A 31 -7.89 7.56 0.85
CA ARG A 31 -9.31 7.83 1.12
C ARG A 31 -10.07 6.62 1.64
N PHE A 32 -9.44 5.47 1.68
CA PHE A 32 -10.04 4.28 2.26
C PHE A 32 -10.14 4.46 3.77
N THR A 33 -11.20 3.92 4.38
CA THR A 33 -11.24 3.85 5.84
C THR A 33 -10.13 2.92 6.30
N PRO A 34 -9.69 3.01 7.57
CA PRO A 34 -8.66 2.08 8.07
C PRO A 34 -9.01 0.62 7.83
N GLU A 35 -10.26 0.23 8.08
CA GLU A 35 -10.70 -1.15 7.86
C GLU A 35 -10.62 -1.54 6.40
N ALA A 36 -11.10 -0.67 5.50
CA ALA A 36 -11.07 -0.94 4.07
C ALA A 36 -9.63 -0.98 3.55
N PHE A 37 -8.79 -0.08 4.02
CA PHE A 37 -7.38 -0.07 3.64
C PHE A 37 -6.73 -1.41 3.98
N ARG A 38 -6.92 -1.86 5.22
CA ARG A 38 -6.33 -3.13 5.65
C ARG A 38 -6.90 -4.32 4.88
N TYR A 39 -8.19 -4.24 4.55
CA TYR A 39 -8.84 -5.35 3.84
C TYR A 39 -8.41 -5.44 2.37
N TYR A 40 -8.30 -4.30 1.69
CA TYR A 40 -8.01 -4.28 0.25
C TYR A 40 -6.53 -4.15 -0.09
N LEU A 41 -5.68 -3.82 0.87
CA LEU A 41 -4.24 -3.73 0.61
C LEU A 41 -3.68 -4.99 -0.07
N PRO A 42 -4.07 -6.21 0.34
CA PRO A 42 -3.57 -7.41 -0.34
C PRO A 42 -3.85 -7.42 -1.85
N ALA A 43 -4.98 -6.87 -2.28
CA ALA A 43 -5.29 -6.80 -3.70
C ALA A 43 -4.31 -5.90 -4.44
N PHE A 44 -3.97 -4.75 -3.85
CA PHE A 44 -3.02 -3.82 -4.45
C PHE A 44 -1.62 -4.42 -4.47
N LEU A 45 -1.20 -5.07 -3.37
CA LEU A 45 0.11 -5.72 -3.30
C LEU A 45 0.24 -6.81 -4.37
N THR A 46 -0.77 -7.67 -4.44
CA THR A 46 -0.76 -8.80 -5.37
C THR A 46 -0.72 -8.31 -6.82
N THR A 47 -1.56 -7.34 -7.13
CA THR A 47 -1.62 -6.79 -8.48
C THR A 47 -0.29 -6.13 -8.86
N SER A 48 0.28 -5.36 -7.94
CA SER A 48 1.56 -4.70 -8.17
C SER A 48 2.66 -5.70 -8.53
N LEU A 49 2.65 -6.88 -7.88
CA LEU A 49 3.66 -7.91 -8.12
C LEU A 49 3.42 -8.70 -9.40
N ARG A 50 2.17 -8.78 -9.86
CA ARG A 50 1.80 -9.55 -11.05
C ARG A 50 1.84 -8.75 -12.35
N THR A 51 1.61 -7.45 -12.26
CA THR A 51 1.50 -6.62 -13.46
C THR A 51 2.86 -6.45 -14.12
N THR A 52 2.95 -6.85 -15.38
CA THR A 52 4.19 -6.75 -16.14
C THR A 52 4.20 -5.51 -17.02
N ILE A 53 5.38 -5.19 -17.56
CA ILE A 53 5.56 -4.01 -18.41
C ILE A 53 4.65 -4.04 -19.65
N ASP A 54 4.20 -5.23 -20.04
CA ASP A 54 3.33 -5.38 -21.22
C ASP A 54 1.86 -5.10 -20.91
N SER A 55 1.50 -5.01 -19.63
CA SER A 55 0.13 -4.75 -19.24
C SER A 55 -0.23 -3.28 -19.44
N PRO A 56 -1.47 -2.98 -19.92
CA PRO A 56 -1.93 -1.58 -20.00
C PRO A 56 -2.06 -0.93 -18.62
N TYR A 57 -2.03 -1.74 -17.55
CA TYR A 57 -2.15 -1.23 -16.17
C TYR A 57 -0.81 -1.20 -15.44
N TYR A 58 0.29 -1.30 -16.17
CA TYR A 58 1.62 -1.29 -15.59
C TYR A 58 1.98 0.11 -15.06
N GLY A 59 2.62 0.13 -13.89
CA GLY A 59 3.18 1.36 -13.36
C GLY A 59 2.25 2.12 -12.44
N GLY A 60 2.83 2.80 -11.47
CA GLY A 60 2.11 3.70 -10.57
C GLY A 60 1.47 3.07 -9.35
N VAL A 61 1.08 1.81 -9.40
CA VAL A 61 0.45 1.15 -8.25
C VAL A 61 1.46 0.93 -7.13
N ASP A 62 2.63 0.40 -7.47
CA ASP A 62 3.69 0.13 -6.48
C ASP A 62 4.15 1.41 -5.78
N GLU A 63 4.29 2.50 -6.53
CA GLU A 63 4.68 3.78 -5.94
C GLU A 63 3.61 4.28 -4.97
N GLN A 64 2.34 4.19 -5.35
CA GLN A 64 1.26 4.62 -4.47
C GLN A 64 1.17 3.76 -3.22
N ILE A 65 1.38 2.46 -3.34
CA ILE A 65 1.42 1.58 -2.17
C ILE A 65 2.53 2.02 -1.24
N PHE A 66 3.73 2.23 -1.79
CA PHE A 66 4.89 2.64 -0.98
C PHE A 66 4.61 3.96 -0.25
N LEU A 67 4.08 4.96 -0.96
CA LEU A 67 3.80 6.26 -0.38
C LEU A 67 2.77 6.17 0.75
N ASN A 68 1.82 5.25 0.63
CA ASN A 68 0.79 5.05 1.65
C ASN A 68 1.25 4.19 2.83
N LEU A 69 2.40 3.55 2.72
CA LEU A 69 2.99 2.77 3.82
C LEU A 69 4.15 3.52 4.47
N MET A 70 4.47 4.70 3.97
CA MET A 70 5.51 5.55 4.53
C MET A 70 4.94 6.30 5.74
N PRO A 71 5.65 6.32 6.89
CA PRO A 71 5.13 7.02 8.07
C PRO A 71 5.06 8.53 7.80
N PRO A 72 3.92 9.17 8.14
CA PRO A 72 3.80 10.62 7.97
C PRO A 72 4.76 11.38 8.89
N GLU A 73 5.09 12.62 8.53
CA GLU A 73 5.96 13.46 9.34
C GLU A 73 5.18 14.21 10.42
N ASP A 74 3.92 14.56 10.12
CA ASP A 74 3.06 15.24 11.07
C ASP A 74 2.76 14.34 12.26
N ASP A 75 2.85 14.88 13.49
CA ASP A 75 2.69 14.09 14.70
C ASP A 75 1.30 13.44 14.81
N ILE A 76 0.26 14.18 14.49
CA ILE A 76 -1.11 13.66 14.57
C ILE A 76 -1.33 12.57 13.53
N GLU A 77 -0.88 12.82 12.30
CA GLU A 77 -1.03 11.84 11.23
C GLU A 77 -0.19 10.59 11.52
N ARG A 78 0.98 10.76 12.14
CA ARG A 78 1.82 9.62 12.50
C ARG A 78 1.15 8.74 13.53
N LYS A 79 0.47 9.33 14.51
CA LYS A 79 -0.29 8.56 15.50
C LYS A 79 -1.43 7.79 14.86
N ASN A 80 -2.14 8.43 13.94
CA ASN A 80 -3.22 7.77 13.21
C ASN A 80 -2.68 6.63 12.34
N PHE A 81 -1.53 6.84 11.72
CA PHE A 81 -0.89 5.80 10.92
C PHE A 81 -0.46 4.61 11.79
N ALA A 82 0.08 4.90 12.97
CA ALA A 82 0.47 3.83 13.90
C ALA A 82 -0.74 3.01 14.32
N LEU A 83 -1.88 3.65 14.54
CA LEU A 83 -3.11 2.94 14.88
C LEU A 83 -3.60 2.09 13.71
N LEU A 84 -3.49 2.59 12.50
CA LEU A 84 -3.82 1.82 11.30
C LEU A 84 -2.97 0.55 11.23
N VAL A 85 -1.66 0.71 11.43
CA VAL A 85 -0.71 -0.41 11.36
C VAL A 85 -0.96 -1.44 12.46
N GLN A 86 -1.36 -1.00 13.65
CA GLN A 86 -1.67 -1.91 14.75
C GLN A 86 -2.82 -2.86 14.44
N GLY A 87 -3.69 -2.47 13.51
CA GLY A 87 -4.81 -3.31 13.10
C GLY A 87 -4.43 -4.44 12.15
N PHE A 88 -3.22 -4.45 11.60
CA PHE A 88 -2.75 -5.57 10.79
C PHE A 88 -2.34 -6.74 11.67
N SER A 89 -2.56 -7.96 11.18
CA SER A 89 -2.04 -9.15 11.85
C SER A 89 -0.52 -9.21 11.70
N GLU A 90 0.12 -10.03 12.52
CA GLU A 90 1.57 -10.25 12.43
C GLU A 90 1.95 -10.76 11.04
N MET A 91 1.16 -11.68 10.50
CA MET A 91 1.40 -12.21 9.16
C MET A 91 1.31 -11.12 8.09
N GLN A 92 0.30 -10.24 8.21
CA GLN A 92 0.14 -9.14 7.28
C GLN A 92 1.33 -8.17 7.36
N VAL A 93 1.78 -7.85 8.56
CA VAL A 93 2.94 -6.98 8.75
C VAL A 93 4.19 -7.59 8.10
N ASN A 94 4.37 -8.91 8.25
CA ASN A 94 5.51 -9.58 7.64
C ASN A 94 5.47 -9.51 6.11
N VAL A 95 4.30 -9.64 5.52
CA VAL A 95 4.14 -9.51 4.06
C VAL A 95 4.44 -8.08 3.62
N ILE A 96 3.95 -7.10 4.37
CA ILE A 96 4.22 -5.69 4.07
C ILE A 96 5.72 -5.41 4.14
N ARG A 97 6.40 -5.94 5.16
CA ARG A 97 7.85 -5.77 5.28
C ARG A 97 8.60 -6.33 4.09
N LYS A 98 8.22 -7.51 3.63
CA LYS A 98 8.85 -8.13 2.46
C LYS A 98 8.63 -7.28 1.22
N TYR A 99 7.42 -6.76 1.05
CA TYR A 99 7.09 -5.91 -0.08
C TYR A 99 7.95 -4.64 -0.06
N LEU A 100 8.06 -4.00 1.10
CA LEU A 100 8.82 -2.76 1.23
C LEU A 100 10.32 -2.99 0.97
N ARG A 101 10.88 -4.10 1.44
CA ARG A 101 12.28 -4.44 1.15
C ARG A 101 12.50 -4.57 -0.35
N LEU A 102 11.61 -5.29 -1.02
CA LEU A 102 11.71 -5.48 -2.46
C LEU A 102 11.60 -4.14 -3.19
N PHE A 103 10.64 -3.31 -2.79
CA PHE A 103 10.44 -2.02 -3.43
C PHE A 103 11.71 -1.15 -3.31
N LEU A 104 12.29 -1.09 -2.11
CA LEU A 104 13.47 -0.24 -1.89
C LEU A 104 14.68 -0.75 -2.66
N VAL A 105 14.86 -2.06 -2.76
CA VAL A 105 15.97 -2.65 -3.51
C VAL A 105 15.84 -2.33 -5.00
N THR A 106 14.62 -2.37 -5.53
CA THR A 106 14.39 -2.15 -6.95
C THR A 106 14.18 -0.68 -7.32
N ASN A 107 14.12 0.21 -6.33
CA ASN A 107 13.91 1.64 -6.55
C ASN A 107 14.94 2.46 -5.77
N PRO A 108 16.19 2.53 -6.24
CA PRO A 108 17.26 3.21 -5.50
C PRO A 108 16.99 4.67 -5.18
N TYR A 109 16.26 5.37 -6.04
CA TYR A 109 15.89 6.76 -5.81
C TYR A 109 15.05 6.90 -4.53
N TYR A 110 14.06 6.02 -4.37
CA TYR A 110 13.19 6.03 -3.18
C TYR A 110 13.96 5.58 -1.94
N GLN A 111 14.86 4.62 -2.10
CA GLN A 111 15.73 4.19 -1.02
C GLN A 111 16.56 5.36 -0.50
N LYS A 112 17.11 6.16 -1.40
CA LYS A 112 17.93 7.29 -1.04
C LYS A 112 17.13 8.35 -0.27
N LEU A 113 15.92 8.64 -0.72
CA LEU A 113 15.10 9.71 -0.14
C LEU A 113 14.36 9.28 1.13
N TYR A 114 13.87 8.04 1.17
CA TYR A 114 12.93 7.63 2.21
C TYR A 114 13.29 6.33 2.92
N GLY A 115 14.34 5.65 2.48
CA GLY A 115 14.67 4.32 2.98
C GLY A 115 14.85 4.25 4.49
N ARG A 116 15.59 5.21 5.05
CA ARG A 116 15.88 5.19 6.49
C ARG A 116 14.61 5.27 7.33
N LYS A 117 13.71 6.19 7.00
CA LYS A 117 12.52 6.39 7.80
C LYS A 117 11.56 5.20 7.68
N VAL A 118 11.47 4.59 6.48
CA VAL A 118 10.66 3.40 6.27
C VAL A 118 11.26 2.21 7.01
N GLU A 119 12.58 2.02 6.91
CA GLU A 119 13.28 0.94 7.59
C GLU A 119 13.12 1.01 9.09
N GLU A 120 13.23 2.21 9.66
CA GLU A 120 13.09 2.39 11.10
C GLU A 120 11.67 2.09 11.57
N PHE A 121 10.67 2.65 10.89
CA PHE A 121 9.28 2.46 11.30
C PHE A 121 8.85 1.00 11.20
N TRP A 122 9.11 0.37 10.06
CA TRP A 122 8.68 -1.01 9.79
C TRP A 122 9.65 -2.05 10.30
N LYS A 123 10.79 -1.64 10.83
CA LYS A 123 11.83 -2.52 11.37
C LYS A 123 12.30 -3.51 10.31
N LEU A 124 12.66 -2.97 9.15
CA LEU A 124 13.05 -3.81 8.02
C LEU A 124 14.40 -4.50 8.21
N ASP A 125 15.23 -3.94 9.08
CA ASP A 125 16.57 -4.50 9.34
C ASP A 125 16.56 -5.65 10.34
N ASP A 126 15.44 -5.92 10.96
CA ASP A 126 15.32 -6.99 11.98
C ASP A 126 15.12 -8.39 11.35
#